data_02695e1e22c5b8ca6260dcca50da7226
#
_entry.id   02695e1e22c5b8ca6260dcca50da7226
#
_cell.length_a   1.000
_cell.length_b   1.000
_cell.length_c   1.000
_cell.angle_alpha   90.00
_cell.angle_beta   90.00
_cell.angle_gamma   90.00
#
_symmetry.space_group_name_H-M   'P 1'
#
loop_
_entity.id
_entity.type
_entity.pdbx_description
1 polymer ?
#
loop_
_entity_poly.entity_id
_entity_poly.type
_entity_poly.pdbx_seq_one_letter_code
_entity_poly.pdbx_strand_id
1 'polypeptide(L)'
;ANGIGKSTLLRTLSGIQQPLSGKIFLKEQTLCSYNLNQLAQELSLVLTETLPKGNLSVYELVALGRQPYTNWIGSLTEYDNALIKKSMRLTDTTHLAEKKLDELSDGQLQNVLIARALAQDTSIIILDEPTTHLDLPHKVALLRLLKNLAETQDKCILYSTHDLDLALQMSEEIIIMKKGHLEQGSLVELNERGSFDTLFDDDSIIYDKMNARFIY
;
A
#
# COMPACT_ATOMS: atom_id res chain seq x y z
N ALA A 1 0.73 5.75 16.51
CA ALA A 1 1.37 7.04 16.79
C ALA A 1 2.26 7.44 15.60
N ASN A 2 2.36 8.74 15.30
CA ASN A 2 3.27 9.26 14.29
C ASN A 2 4.72 9.04 14.75
N GLY A 3 5.63 8.79 13.80
CA GLY A 3 7.07 8.64 14.11
C GLY A 3 7.48 7.29 14.71
N ILE A 4 6.59 6.29 14.83
CA ILE A 4 6.93 4.98 15.39
C ILE A 4 7.77 4.11 14.44
N GLY A 5 7.94 4.52 13.17
CA GLY A 5 8.76 3.80 12.19
C GLY A 5 8.00 3.01 11.13
N LYS A 6 6.68 3.21 10.95
CA LYS A 6 5.88 2.51 9.93
C LYS A 6 6.49 2.63 8.53
N SER A 7 6.71 3.86 8.05
CA SER A 7 7.31 4.11 6.74
C SER A 7 8.74 3.56 6.64
N THR A 8 9.51 3.61 7.73
CA THR A 8 10.85 2.99 7.78
C THR A 8 10.76 1.48 7.61
N LEU A 9 9.82 0.81 8.29
CA LEU A 9 9.56 -0.62 8.12
C LEU A 9 9.19 -0.94 6.66
N LEU A 10 8.23 -0.21 6.08
CA LEU A 10 7.80 -0.43 4.70
C LEU A 10 8.93 -0.23 3.70
N ARG A 11 9.76 0.82 3.86
CA ARG A 11 10.96 1.04 3.03
C ARG A 11 12.00 -0.06 3.20
N THR A 12 12.13 -0.62 4.40
CA THR A 12 13.06 -1.72 4.66
C THR A 12 12.55 -3.02 4.03
N LEU A 13 11.27 -3.33 4.17
CA LEU A 13 10.63 -4.49 3.56
C LEU A 13 10.61 -4.42 2.02
N SER A 14 10.58 -3.21 1.45
CA SER A 14 10.63 -3.00 -0.01
C SER A 14 12.06 -2.96 -0.59
N GLY A 15 13.09 -3.06 0.24
CA GLY A 15 14.49 -3.03 -0.21
C GLY A 15 15.04 -1.63 -0.53
N ILE A 16 14.25 -0.56 -0.33
CA ILE A 16 14.72 0.83 -0.49
C ILE A 16 15.74 1.19 0.59
N GLN A 17 15.53 0.67 1.80
CA GLN A 17 16.41 0.89 2.94
C GLN A 17 16.98 -0.43 3.42
N GLN A 18 18.27 -0.45 3.75
CA GLN A 18 18.92 -1.63 4.33
C GLN A 18 18.46 -1.84 5.78
N PRO A 19 18.20 -3.09 6.22
CA PRO A 19 17.93 -3.38 7.62
C PRO A 19 19.18 -3.12 8.48
N LEU A 20 19.01 -2.61 9.68
CA LEU A 20 20.11 -2.42 10.63
C LEU A 20 20.73 -3.74 11.06
N SER A 21 19.94 -4.80 11.13
CA SER A 21 20.38 -6.17 11.44
C SER A 21 19.36 -7.17 10.92
N GLY A 22 19.75 -8.45 10.87
CA GLY A 22 18.87 -9.52 10.40
C GLY A 22 18.82 -9.65 8.88
N LYS A 23 17.86 -10.43 8.40
CA LYS A 23 17.64 -10.70 6.97
C LYS A 23 16.16 -10.67 6.66
N ILE A 24 15.82 -10.19 5.47
CA ILE A 24 14.48 -10.21 4.92
C ILE A 24 14.46 -11.26 3.81
N PHE A 25 13.44 -12.09 3.79
CA PHE A 25 13.25 -13.12 2.77
C PHE A 25 11.99 -12.81 1.97
N LEU A 26 12.07 -12.96 0.67
CA LEU A 26 10.99 -12.89 -0.28
C LEU A 26 11.01 -14.18 -1.11
N LYS A 27 9.93 -14.98 -1.07
CA LYS A 27 9.87 -16.28 -1.79
C LYS A 27 11.13 -17.14 -1.54
N GLU A 28 11.49 -17.38 -0.30
CA GLU A 28 12.64 -18.19 0.13
C GLU A 28 14.03 -17.62 -0.21
N GLN A 29 14.13 -16.52 -0.92
CA GLN A 29 15.40 -15.85 -1.23
C GLN A 29 15.59 -14.61 -0.36
N THR A 30 16.83 -14.30 0.00
CA THR A 30 17.12 -13.05 0.72
C THR A 30 16.83 -11.84 -0.18
N LEU A 31 16.20 -10.81 0.35
CA LEU A 31 15.84 -9.61 -0.40
C LEU A 31 17.05 -8.97 -1.09
N CYS A 32 18.23 -9.00 -0.44
CA CYS A 32 19.48 -8.46 -1.00
C CYS A 32 20.05 -9.26 -2.19
N SER A 33 19.54 -10.47 -2.48
CA SER A 33 19.96 -11.26 -3.65
C SER A 33 19.22 -10.89 -4.93
N TYR A 34 18.12 -10.13 -4.82
CA TYR A 34 17.38 -9.62 -5.98
C TYR A 34 18.09 -8.41 -6.58
N ASN A 35 18.24 -8.37 -7.89
CA ASN A 35 18.53 -7.10 -8.55
C ASN A 35 17.27 -6.21 -8.60
N LEU A 36 17.44 -4.91 -8.87
CA LEU A 36 16.33 -3.95 -8.83
C LEU A 36 15.18 -4.32 -9.77
N ASN A 37 15.50 -4.83 -10.97
CA ASN A 37 14.46 -5.21 -11.93
C ASN A 37 13.68 -6.45 -11.47
N GLN A 38 14.37 -7.45 -10.96
CA GLN A 38 13.73 -8.64 -10.38
C GLN A 38 12.82 -8.27 -9.21
N LEU A 39 13.30 -7.42 -8.30
CA LEU A 39 12.50 -6.97 -7.16
C LEU A 39 11.26 -6.18 -7.62
N ALA A 40 11.41 -5.32 -8.62
CA ALA A 40 10.30 -4.57 -9.19
C ALA A 40 9.27 -5.46 -9.94
N GLN A 41 9.60 -6.68 -10.30
CA GLN A 41 8.65 -7.66 -10.85
C GLN A 41 7.90 -8.44 -9.75
N GLU A 42 8.40 -8.43 -8.51
CA GLU A 42 7.78 -9.11 -7.38
C GLU A 42 6.98 -8.18 -6.46
N LEU A 43 7.40 -6.91 -6.35
CA LEU A 43 6.88 -5.98 -5.37
C LEU A 43 6.63 -4.60 -6.00
N SER A 44 5.45 -4.06 -5.79
CA SER A 44 5.13 -2.66 -6.09
C SER A 44 4.97 -1.83 -4.82
N LEU A 45 5.26 -0.53 -4.90
CA LEU A 45 5.31 0.35 -3.76
C LEU A 45 4.66 1.70 -4.07
N VAL A 46 3.82 2.16 -3.13
CA VAL A 46 3.27 3.51 -3.10
C VAL A 46 3.66 4.15 -1.77
N LEU A 47 4.48 5.19 -1.84
CA LEU A 47 4.88 5.99 -0.67
C LEU A 47 4.09 7.29 -0.62
N THR A 48 3.99 7.88 0.57
CA THR A 48 3.36 9.19 0.82
C THR A 48 4.20 10.37 0.31
N GLU A 49 5.28 10.12 -0.41
CA GLU A 49 6.13 11.19 -0.94
C GLU A 49 5.44 11.96 -2.07
N THR A 50 5.59 13.28 -2.03
CA THR A 50 5.12 14.13 -3.12
C THR A 50 5.92 13.84 -4.39
N LEU A 51 5.23 13.53 -5.47
CA LEU A 51 5.87 13.42 -6.78
C LEU A 51 6.40 14.80 -7.20
N PRO A 52 7.58 14.87 -7.83
CA PRO A 52 8.03 16.09 -8.45
C PRO A 52 6.99 16.54 -9.50
N LYS A 53 6.65 17.82 -9.50
CA LYS A 53 5.76 18.40 -10.50
C LYS A 53 6.39 18.16 -11.88
N GLY A 54 5.75 17.31 -12.67
CA GLY A 54 6.21 16.92 -13.99
C GLY A 54 5.09 17.10 -15.03
N ASN A 55 5.45 17.19 -16.28
CA ASN A 55 4.50 17.35 -17.39
C ASN A 55 3.88 16.03 -17.86
N LEU A 56 3.90 14.98 -17.01
CA LEU A 56 3.32 13.69 -17.32
C LEU A 56 1.80 13.75 -17.26
N SER A 57 1.15 13.06 -18.20
CA SER A 57 -0.26 12.74 -18.08
C SER A 57 -0.49 11.60 -17.08
N VAL A 58 -1.73 11.44 -16.63
CA VAL A 58 -2.14 10.31 -15.78
C VAL A 58 -1.83 8.99 -16.45
N TYR A 59 -2.16 8.84 -17.74
CA TYR A 59 -1.85 7.64 -18.50
C TYR A 59 -0.35 7.32 -18.49
N GLU A 60 0.49 8.31 -18.76
CA GLU A 60 1.94 8.16 -18.76
C GLU A 60 2.47 7.74 -17.39
N LEU A 61 1.97 8.35 -16.30
CA LEU A 61 2.35 7.95 -14.94
C LEU A 61 1.97 6.49 -14.64
N VAL A 62 0.76 6.07 -15.00
CA VAL A 62 0.33 4.68 -14.80
C VAL A 62 1.16 3.73 -15.66
N ALA A 63 1.50 4.12 -16.89
CA ALA A 63 2.34 3.35 -17.80
C ALA A 63 3.76 3.10 -17.25
N LEU A 64 4.30 4.01 -16.42
CA LEU A 64 5.59 3.77 -15.73
C LEU A 64 5.55 2.51 -14.83
N GLY A 65 4.37 2.07 -14.38
CA GLY A 65 4.24 0.78 -13.69
C GLY A 65 4.71 -0.40 -14.52
N ARG A 66 4.70 -0.30 -15.85
CA ARG A 66 5.17 -1.36 -16.74
C ARG A 66 6.66 -1.33 -17.03
N GLN A 67 7.40 -0.33 -16.53
CA GLN A 67 8.84 -0.17 -16.78
C GLN A 67 9.67 -1.47 -16.54
N PRO A 68 9.42 -2.26 -15.47
CA PRO A 68 10.18 -3.49 -15.23
C PRO A 68 10.05 -4.55 -16.34
N TYR A 69 9.09 -4.41 -17.23
CA TYR A 69 8.77 -5.37 -18.30
C TYR A 69 9.06 -4.82 -19.70
N THR A 70 9.40 -3.54 -19.82
CA THR A 70 9.70 -2.91 -21.10
C THR A 70 11.15 -3.16 -21.52
N ASN A 71 11.39 -3.01 -22.82
CA ASN A 71 12.74 -3.00 -23.36
C ASN A 71 13.47 -1.65 -23.02
N TRP A 72 14.72 -1.52 -23.44
CA TRP A 72 15.53 -0.33 -23.21
C TRP A 72 14.98 0.96 -23.84
N ILE A 73 14.08 0.86 -24.82
CA ILE A 73 13.35 2.01 -25.44
C ILE A 73 12.08 2.35 -24.67
N GLY A 74 11.62 1.50 -23.75
CA GLY A 74 10.38 1.69 -22.99
C GLY A 74 9.11 1.35 -23.81
N SER A 75 9.22 0.51 -24.83
CA SER A 75 8.06 0.14 -25.68
C SER A 75 7.06 -0.70 -24.89
N LEU A 76 5.80 -0.30 -24.94
CA LEU A 76 4.67 -1.02 -24.35
C LEU A 76 4.06 -2.01 -25.36
N THR A 77 3.79 -3.21 -24.92
CA THR A 77 3.06 -4.22 -25.67
C THR A 77 1.54 -4.00 -25.58
N GLU A 78 0.75 -4.75 -26.37
CA GLU A 78 -0.71 -4.74 -26.21
C GLU A 78 -1.15 -5.25 -24.84
N TYR A 79 -0.43 -6.23 -24.29
CA TYR A 79 -0.67 -6.75 -22.94
C TYR A 79 -0.41 -5.66 -21.86
N ASP A 80 0.67 -4.90 -21.97
CA ASP A 80 0.96 -3.79 -21.06
C ASP A 80 -0.15 -2.72 -21.10
N ASN A 81 -0.58 -2.35 -22.30
CA ASN A 81 -1.69 -1.41 -22.50
C ASN A 81 -3.01 -1.92 -21.91
N ALA A 82 -3.27 -3.23 -21.99
CA ALA A 82 -4.46 -3.84 -21.36
C ALA A 82 -4.40 -3.77 -19.83
N LEU A 83 -3.23 -4.04 -19.23
CA LEU A 83 -3.01 -3.92 -17.78
C LEU A 83 -3.14 -2.48 -17.30
N ILE A 84 -2.56 -1.50 -17.99
CA ILE A 84 -2.70 -0.08 -17.69
C ILE A 84 -4.19 0.31 -17.65
N LYS A 85 -4.93 -0.01 -18.72
CA LYS A 85 -6.37 0.30 -18.80
C LYS A 85 -7.19 -0.43 -17.73
N LYS A 86 -6.85 -1.69 -17.41
CA LYS A 86 -7.48 -2.44 -16.30
C LYS A 86 -7.26 -1.75 -14.98
N SER A 87 -6.02 -1.37 -14.68
CA SER A 87 -5.64 -0.70 -13.42
C SER A 87 -6.34 0.64 -13.25
N MET A 88 -6.40 1.45 -14.32
CA MET A 88 -7.11 2.73 -14.32
C MET A 88 -8.62 2.56 -14.10
N ARG A 89 -9.24 1.50 -14.65
CA ARG A 89 -10.66 1.21 -14.38
C ARG A 89 -10.90 0.81 -12.93
N LEU A 90 -10.03 -0.03 -12.36
CA LEU A 90 -10.14 -0.48 -10.97
C LEU A 90 -10.07 0.67 -9.95
N THR A 91 -9.31 1.70 -10.25
CA THR A 91 -9.12 2.88 -9.39
C THR A 91 -9.97 4.09 -9.78
N ASP A 92 -10.92 3.91 -10.73
CA ASP A 92 -11.77 4.97 -11.27
C ASP A 92 -11.01 6.20 -11.79
N THR A 93 -9.85 5.98 -12.42
CA THR A 93 -8.99 7.05 -12.96
C THR A 93 -9.02 7.17 -14.48
N THR A 94 -9.82 6.33 -15.16
CA THR A 94 -9.88 6.30 -16.64
C THR A 94 -10.27 7.65 -17.25
N HIS A 95 -11.19 8.39 -16.61
CA HIS A 95 -11.65 9.70 -17.07
C HIS A 95 -10.61 10.82 -16.91
N LEU A 96 -9.51 10.53 -16.19
CA LEU A 96 -8.40 11.44 -15.93
C LEU A 96 -7.20 11.20 -16.87
N ALA A 97 -7.25 10.22 -17.77
CA ALA A 97 -6.09 9.71 -18.53
C ALA A 97 -5.22 10.79 -19.17
N GLU A 98 -5.85 11.79 -19.78
CA GLU A 98 -5.19 12.89 -20.51
C GLU A 98 -4.83 14.09 -19.63
N LYS A 99 -5.32 14.14 -18.38
CA LYS A 99 -5.00 15.23 -17.46
C LYS A 99 -3.53 15.20 -17.04
N LYS A 100 -2.99 16.36 -16.76
CA LYS A 100 -1.66 16.50 -16.15
C LYS A 100 -1.77 16.30 -14.63
N LEU A 101 -0.67 15.88 -14.00
CA LEU A 101 -0.66 15.56 -12.56
C LEU A 101 -0.97 16.76 -11.68
N ASP A 102 -0.64 17.97 -12.12
CA ASP A 102 -0.90 19.23 -11.41
C ASP A 102 -2.37 19.68 -11.49
N GLU A 103 -3.17 19.07 -12.36
CA GLU A 103 -4.61 19.30 -12.48
C GLU A 103 -5.45 18.40 -11.54
N LEU A 104 -4.79 17.49 -10.80
CA LEU A 104 -5.45 16.50 -9.95
C LEU A 104 -5.61 17.02 -8.52
N SER A 105 -6.72 16.63 -7.88
CA SER A 105 -6.80 16.70 -6.43
C SER A 105 -5.88 15.64 -5.78
N ASP A 106 -5.51 15.83 -4.50
CA ASP A 106 -4.67 14.87 -3.77
C ASP A 106 -5.27 13.46 -3.78
N GLY A 107 -6.59 13.34 -3.61
CA GLY A 107 -7.27 12.04 -3.68
C GLY A 107 -7.24 11.41 -5.07
N GLN A 108 -7.40 12.22 -6.13
CA GLN A 108 -7.25 11.73 -7.52
C GLN A 108 -5.82 11.27 -7.78
N LEU A 109 -4.83 12.04 -7.35
CA LEU A 109 -3.41 11.67 -7.47
C LEU A 109 -3.12 10.36 -6.73
N GLN A 110 -3.66 10.19 -5.52
CA GLN A 110 -3.51 8.95 -4.74
C GLN A 110 -4.06 7.74 -5.52
N ASN A 111 -5.26 7.84 -6.08
CA ASN A 111 -5.85 6.78 -6.90
C ASN A 111 -5.00 6.48 -8.16
N VAL A 112 -4.41 7.48 -8.78
CA VAL A 112 -3.49 7.32 -9.92
C VAL A 112 -2.20 6.61 -9.51
N LEU A 113 -1.63 6.91 -8.34
CA LEU A 113 -0.47 6.21 -7.81
C LEU A 113 -0.76 4.73 -7.52
N ILE A 114 -1.96 4.43 -7.02
CA ILE A 114 -2.42 3.06 -6.83
C ILE A 114 -2.63 2.38 -8.18
N ALA A 115 -3.21 3.07 -9.19
CA ALA A 115 -3.32 2.54 -10.55
C ALA A 115 -1.96 2.16 -11.13
N ARG A 116 -0.92 2.99 -10.91
CA ARG A 116 0.46 2.69 -11.32
C ARG A 116 0.98 1.42 -10.66
N ALA A 117 0.78 1.28 -9.33
CA ALA A 117 1.20 0.08 -8.60
C ALA A 117 0.46 -1.17 -9.07
N LEU A 118 -0.83 -1.08 -9.36
CA LEU A 118 -1.62 -2.17 -9.93
C LEU A 118 -1.18 -2.53 -11.36
N ALA A 119 -0.82 -1.53 -12.18
CA ALA A 119 -0.32 -1.75 -13.53
C ALA A 119 1.01 -2.50 -13.55
N GLN A 120 1.81 -2.41 -12.50
CA GLN A 120 3.05 -3.18 -12.34
C GLN A 120 2.80 -4.68 -12.23
N ASP A 121 1.59 -5.10 -11.81
CA ASP A 121 1.10 -6.48 -11.74
C ASP A 121 1.99 -7.45 -10.95
N THR A 122 2.42 -7.00 -9.79
CA THR A 122 3.25 -7.75 -8.84
C THR A 122 2.40 -8.62 -7.91
N SER A 123 3.03 -9.63 -7.29
CA SER A 123 2.39 -10.46 -6.27
C SER A 123 2.26 -9.75 -4.92
N ILE A 124 3.11 -8.76 -4.65
CA ILE A 124 3.11 -7.98 -3.40
C ILE A 124 2.91 -6.50 -3.73
N ILE A 125 2.02 -5.84 -2.97
CA ILE A 125 1.78 -4.40 -3.06
C ILE A 125 1.95 -3.80 -1.66
N ILE A 126 2.87 -2.86 -1.52
CA ILE A 126 3.10 -2.12 -0.27
C ILE A 126 2.60 -0.68 -0.46
N LEU A 127 1.78 -0.21 0.49
CA LEU A 127 1.22 1.15 0.45
C LEU A 127 1.47 1.86 1.79
N ASP A 128 2.09 3.01 1.74
CA ASP A 128 2.28 3.85 2.93
C ASP A 128 1.15 4.86 3.03
N GLU A 129 0.27 4.68 4.02
CA GLU A 129 -0.88 5.53 4.32
C GLU A 129 -1.79 5.84 3.11
N PRO A 130 -2.28 4.83 2.37
CA PRO A 130 -3.00 5.04 1.11
C PRO A 130 -4.34 5.77 1.25
N THR A 131 -4.88 5.87 2.47
CA THR A 131 -6.17 6.52 2.76
C THR A 131 -6.02 7.99 3.16
N THR A 132 -4.80 8.50 3.35
CA THR A 132 -4.54 9.91 3.66
C THR A 132 -5.08 10.78 2.52
N HIS A 133 -5.69 11.91 2.80
CA HIS A 133 -6.33 12.81 1.82
C HIS A 133 -7.63 12.32 1.17
N LEU A 134 -8.13 11.13 1.53
CA LEU A 134 -9.43 10.64 1.06
C LEU A 134 -10.52 10.93 2.11
N ASP A 135 -11.72 11.24 1.66
CA ASP A 135 -12.91 11.23 2.51
C ASP A 135 -13.37 9.80 2.82
N LEU A 136 -14.25 9.63 3.80
CA LEU A 136 -14.68 8.32 4.28
C LEU A 136 -15.23 7.39 3.18
N PRO A 137 -16.12 7.84 2.26
CA PRO A 137 -16.58 6.97 1.16
C PRO A 137 -15.44 6.46 0.29
N HIS A 138 -14.48 7.32 -0.09
CA HIS A 138 -13.34 6.94 -0.91
C HIS A 138 -12.36 6.03 -0.16
N LYS A 139 -12.13 6.26 1.15
CA LYS A 139 -11.34 5.35 2.00
C LYS A 139 -11.92 3.94 2.00
N VAL A 140 -13.22 3.82 2.24
CA VAL A 140 -13.92 2.52 2.26
C VAL A 140 -13.87 1.86 0.87
N ALA A 141 -14.08 2.62 -0.20
CA ALA A 141 -14.02 2.09 -1.57
C ALA A 141 -12.61 1.55 -1.89
N LEU A 142 -11.57 2.30 -1.53
CA LEU A 142 -10.18 1.88 -1.71
C LEU A 142 -9.85 0.60 -0.94
N LEU A 143 -10.18 0.55 0.36
CA LEU A 143 -9.87 -0.63 1.18
C LEU A 143 -10.65 -1.87 0.71
N ARG A 144 -11.90 -1.71 0.24
CA ARG A 144 -12.65 -2.79 -0.41
C ARG A 144 -11.99 -3.27 -1.69
N LEU A 145 -11.47 -2.35 -2.51
CA LEU A 145 -10.71 -2.70 -3.72
C LEU A 145 -9.47 -3.52 -3.34
N LEU A 146 -8.67 -3.06 -2.36
CA LEU A 146 -7.47 -3.76 -1.91
C LEU A 146 -7.80 -5.15 -1.36
N LYS A 147 -8.84 -5.27 -0.53
CA LYS A 147 -9.32 -6.55 0.00
C LYS A 147 -9.76 -7.49 -1.13
N ASN A 148 -10.56 -7.02 -2.08
CA ASN A 148 -10.98 -7.81 -3.22
C ASN A 148 -9.80 -8.30 -4.06
N LEU A 149 -8.77 -7.47 -4.27
CA LEU A 149 -7.56 -7.87 -4.98
C LEU A 149 -6.78 -8.97 -4.24
N ALA A 150 -6.70 -8.89 -2.91
CA ALA A 150 -6.08 -9.93 -2.11
C ALA A 150 -6.85 -11.27 -2.24
N GLU A 151 -8.16 -11.24 -2.05
CA GLU A 151 -9.02 -12.43 -2.06
C GLU A 151 -9.15 -13.08 -3.45
N THR A 152 -9.19 -12.29 -4.53
CA THR A 152 -9.53 -12.80 -5.89
C THR A 152 -8.35 -12.94 -6.83
N GLN A 153 -7.20 -12.30 -6.53
CA GLN A 153 -6.03 -12.29 -7.41
C GLN A 153 -4.76 -12.80 -6.72
N ASP A 154 -4.91 -13.43 -5.56
CA ASP A 154 -3.79 -14.00 -4.77
C ASP A 154 -2.66 -12.99 -4.54
N LYS A 155 -3.02 -11.73 -4.24
CA LYS A 155 -2.06 -10.66 -3.99
C LYS A 155 -1.88 -10.46 -2.48
N CYS A 156 -0.64 -10.36 -2.04
CA CYS A 156 -0.31 -9.90 -0.69
C CYS A 156 -0.30 -8.38 -0.66
N ILE A 157 -1.19 -7.77 0.12
CA ILE A 157 -1.30 -6.32 0.23
C ILE A 157 -0.98 -5.89 1.65
N LEU A 158 0.10 -5.13 1.81
CA LEU A 158 0.52 -4.55 3.08
C LEU A 158 0.34 -3.03 3.01
N TYR A 159 -0.42 -2.46 3.93
CA TYR A 159 -0.55 -1.01 4.02
C TYR A 159 -0.41 -0.49 5.45
N SER A 160 0.17 0.69 5.60
CA SER A 160 0.15 1.41 6.87
C SER A 160 -1.07 2.33 6.93
N THR A 161 -1.61 2.54 8.13
CA THR A 161 -2.75 3.45 8.30
C THR A 161 -2.81 4.03 9.71
N HIS A 162 -3.49 5.15 9.84
CA HIS A 162 -3.94 5.75 11.10
C HIS A 162 -5.43 5.52 11.33
N ASP A 163 -6.17 5.04 10.35
CA ASP A 163 -7.61 4.77 10.43
C ASP A 163 -7.83 3.40 11.08
N LEU A 164 -7.70 3.33 12.41
CA LEU A 164 -7.71 2.08 13.16
C LEU A 164 -9.00 1.29 12.97
N ASP A 165 -10.16 1.93 13.10
CA ASP A 165 -11.45 1.25 12.98
C ASP A 165 -11.65 0.63 11.59
N LEU A 166 -11.19 1.32 10.53
CA LEU A 166 -11.21 0.76 9.17
C LEU A 166 -10.23 -0.40 9.02
N ALA A 167 -9.03 -0.30 9.61
CA ALA A 167 -8.05 -1.38 9.58
C ALA A 167 -8.58 -2.65 10.27
N LEU A 168 -9.19 -2.51 11.45
CA LEU A 168 -9.76 -3.62 12.21
C LEU A 168 -10.89 -4.35 11.45
N GLN A 169 -11.67 -3.62 10.63
CA GLN A 169 -12.80 -4.17 9.88
C GLN A 169 -12.40 -4.74 8.51
N MET A 170 -11.33 -4.24 7.91
CA MET A 170 -11.00 -4.53 6.50
C MET A 170 -9.78 -5.43 6.31
N SER A 171 -8.93 -5.57 7.33
CA SER A 171 -7.70 -6.37 7.24
C SER A 171 -7.90 -7.78 7.77
N GLU A 172 -7.28 -8.76 7.13
CA GLU A 172 -7.23 -10.15 7.60
C GLU A 172 -6.19 -10.30 8.70
N GLU A 173 -5.03 -9.69 8.50
CA GLU A 173 -3.89 -9.67 9.41
C GLU A 173 -3.54 -8.23 9.79
N ILE A 174 -3.13 -8.02 11.02
CA ILE A 174 -2.78 -6.72 11.57
C ILE A 174 -1.39 -6.79 12.17
N ILE A 175 -0.58 -5.79 11.88
CA ILE A 175 0.73 -5.58 12.49
C ILE A 175 0.65 -4.36 13.40
N ILE A 176 0.74 -4.57 14.70
CA ILE A 176 0.79 -3.51 15.70
C ILE A 176 2.25 -3.17 15.97
N MET A 177 2.59 -1.90 15.78
CA MET A 177 3.91 -1.37 16.09
C MET A 177 3.85 -0.49 17.33
N LYS A 178 4.62 -0.83 18.36
CA LYS A 178 4.86 -0.04 19.56
C LYS A 178 6.37 0.21 19.68
N LYS A 179 6.78 1.14 20.55
CA LYS A 179 8.19 1.43 20.75
C LYS A 179 8.95 0.17 21.20
N GLY A 180 9.84 -0.34 20.34
CA GLY A 180 10.66 -1.52 20.63
C GLY A 180 9.90 -2.86 20.58
N HIS A 181 8.64 -2.88 20.15
CA HIS A 181 7.83 -4.09 20.10
C HIS A 181 6.95 -4.12 18.84
N LEU A 182 6.81 -5.32 18.27
CA LEU A 182 5.97 -5.57 17.10
C LEU A 182 5.16 -6.84 17.37
N GLU A 183 3.85 -6.77 17.15
CA GLU A 183 2.93 -7.90 17.24
C GLU A 183 2.22 -8.07 15.90
N GLN A 184 2.04 -9.31 15.48
CA GLN A 184 1.27 -9.67 14.28
C GLN A 184 0.26 -10.75 14.62
N GLY A 185 -0.89 -10.68 13.98
CA GLY A 185 -1.94 -11.70 14.06
C GLY A 185 -3.25 -11.22 13.45
N SER A 186 -4.21 -12.12 13.39
CA SER A 186 -5.60 -11.81 13.09
C SER A 186 -6.21 -10.93 14.20
N LEU A 187 -7.33 -10.28 13.88
CA LEU A 187 -8.08 -9.50 14.88
C LEU A 187 -8.42 -10.34 16.14
N VAL A 188 -8.79 -11.59 15.95
CA VAL A 188 -9.17 -12.51 17.04
C VAL A 188 -7.96 -12.78 17.93
N GLU A 189 -6.83 -13.19 17.37
CA GLU A 189 -5.60 -13.49 18.11
C GLU A 189 -5.07 -12.29 18.89
N LEU A 190 -5.08 -11.10 18.27
CA LEU A 190 -4.64 -9.87 18.93
C LEU A 190 -5.59 -9.44 20.05
N ASN A 191 -6.89 -9.68 19.90
CA ASN A 191 -7.88 -9.48 20.97
C ASN A 191 -7.65 -10.40 22.15
N GLU A 192 -7.39 -11.69 21.91
CA GLU A 192 -7.11 -12.68 22.96
C GLU A 192 -5.84 -12.33 23.74
N ARG A 193 -4.81 -11.81 23.05
CA ARG A 193 -3.55 -11.35 23.67
C ARG A 193 -3.69 -10.01 24.40
N GLY A 194 -4.80 -9.27 24.22
CA GLY A 194 -4.99 -7.94 24.79
C GLY A 194 -4.09 -6.86 24.14
N SER A 195 -3.66 -7.10 22.90
CA SER A 195 -2.69 -6.24 22.19
C SER A 195 -3.20 -4.82 21.97
N PHE A 196 -4.52 -4.64 21.84
CA PHE A 196 -5.15 -3.34 21.64
C PHE A 196 -5.34 -2.53 22.93
N ASP A 197 -5.43 -3.21 24.08
CA ASP A 197 -5.67 -2.56 25.38
C ASP A 197 -4.51 -1.61 25.77
N THR A 198 -3.33 -1.86 25.25
CA THR A 198 -2.10 -1.10 25.51
C THR A 198 -1.56 -0.35 24.30
N LEU A 199 -2.43 -0.09 23.29
CA LEU A 199 -2.02 0.59 22.07
C LEU A 199 -1.79 2.09 22.27
N PHE A 200 -2.51 2.69 23.21
CA PHE A 200 -2.39 4.08 23.60
C PHE A 200 -1.98 4.20 25.08
N ASP A 201 -1.14 5.18 25.39
CA ASP A 201 -0.76 5.55 26.75
C ASP A 201 -1.77 6.55 27.36
N ASP A 202 -3.00 6.60 26.84
CA ASP A 202 -4.06 7.53 27.24
C ASP A 202 -5.26 6.74 27.74
N ASP A 203 -5.55 6.82 29.03
CA ASP A 203 -6.66 6.12 29.68
C ASP A 203 -8.05 6.55 29.18
N SER A 204 -8.15 7.68 28.45
CA SER A 204 -9.42 8.13 27.83
C SER A 204 -9.75 7.36 26.56
N ILE A 205 -8.80 6.61 25.99
CA ILE A 205 -9.00 5.80 24.78
C ILE A 205 -9.11 4.33 25.18
N ILE A 206 -10.33 3.81 25.13
CA ILE A 206 -10.64 2.43 25.53
C ILE A 206 -10.94 1.59 24.29
N TYR A 207 -10.35 0.39 24.21
CA TYR A 207 -10.69 -0.57 23.17
C TYR A 207 -11.91 -1.40 23.55
N ASP A 208 -12.98 -1.30 22.76
CA ASP A 208 -14.18 -2.13 22.87
C ASP A 208 -13.99 -3.44 22.09
N LYS A 209 -13.63 -4.52 22.81
CA LYS A 209 -13.38 -5.84 22.21
C LYS A 209 -14.60 -6.44 21.51
N MET A 210 -15.82 -6.15 22.00
CA MET A 210 -17.04 -6.71 21.43
C MET A 210 -17.36 -6.12 20.06
N ASN A 211 -17.10 -4.82 19.88
CA ASN A 211 -17.43 -4.10 18.66
C ASN A 211 -16.18 -3.82 17.79
N ALA A 212 -14.99 -4.28 18.21
CA ALA A 212 -13.71 -4.06 17.53
C ALA A 212 -13.49 -2.59 17.15
N ARG A 213 -13.62 -1.67 18.10
CA ARG A 213 -13.50 -0.22 17.91
C ARG A 213 -12.89 0.46 19.13
N PHE A 214 -12.33 1.64 18.90
CA PHE A 214 -11.86 2.51 19.98
C PHE A 214 -12.99 3.48 20.40
N ILE A 215 -13.12 3.71 21.71
CA ILE A 215 -14.05 4.64 22.33
C ILE A 215 -13.20 5.70 23.04
N TYR A 216 -13.60 6.98 22.90
CA TYR A 216 -12.92 8.16 23.46
C TYR A 216 -13.92 9.21 23.91
#